data_874ae523792197e816ba8415f150cb1f
#
_entry.id   874ae523792197e816ba8415f150cb1f
#
_cell.length_a   1.000
_cell.length_b   1.000
_cell.length_c   1.000
_cell.angle_alpha   90.00
_cell.angle_beta   90.00
_cell.angle_gamma   90.00
#
_symmetry.space_group_name_H-M   'P 1'
#
loop_
_entity.id
_entity.type
_entity.pdbx_description
1 polymer ?
#
loop_
_entity_poly.entity_id
_entity_poly.type
_entity_poly.pdbx_seq_one_letter_code
_entity_poly.pdbx_strand_id
1 'polypeptide(L)'
;HRDLGFKRWDHTDSYKRYEEKGGWEAYKKARKDSPAALNEFMRGVGSLMRYEMWVQRGLDNADVIRPQINIIEGIIGLDGEELNRDKIGEDHLVNIVIAGCSPYEVDAVGNYVMGHDPQEIWYTRIAKERGLGECDINKIDVYKILDNGDIVPIKNISEIKRYPLGLNWARKENPDQRLFW
;
A
#
# COMPACT_ATOMS: atom_id res chain seq x y z
N HIS A 1 -14.69 7.88 7.97
CA HIS A 1 -13.24 7.80 7.65
C HIS A 1 -12.37 8.13 8.85
N ARG A 2 -12.75 9.11 9.67
CA ARG A 2 -11.98 9.53 10.85
C ARG A 2 -11.86 8.44 11.90
N ASP A 3 -12.85 7.58 11.99
CA ASP A 3 -12.92 6.51 13.01
C ASP A 3 -12.14 5.26 12.63
N LEU A 4 -11.64 5.17 11.40
CA LEU A 4 -11.09 3.96 10.82
C LEU A 4 -9.56 3.86 10.82
N GLY A 5 -8.83 4.64 11.60
CA GLY A 5 -7.40 4.40 11.68
C GLY A 5 -6.50 5.61 11.75
N PHE A 6 -7.02 6.81 11.82
CA PHE A 6 -6.20 8.01 11.97
C PHE A 6 -5.27 7.98 13.20
N LYS A 7 -5.62 7.25 14.23
CA LYS A 7 -4.81 7.10 15.45
C LYS A 7 -3.42 6.49 15.23
N ARG A 8 -3.18 5.87 14.06
CA ARG A 8 -1.90 5.23 13.76
C ARG A 8 -0.86 6.15 13.16
N TRP A 9 -1.24 7.36 12.79
CA TRP A 9 -0.33 8.30 12.13
C TRP A 9 0.14 9.41 13.05
N ASP A 10 -0.14 9.26 14.33
CA ASP A 10 0.18 10.22 15.41
C ASP A 10 1.68 10.50 15.52
N HIS A 11 2.52 9.64 14.96
CA HIS A 11 3.97 9.74 15.03
C HIS A 11 4.60 10.37 13.80
N THR A 12 3.80 10.78 12.80
CA THR A 12 4.34 11.46 11.63
C THR A 12 4.24 12.97 11.78
N ASP A 13 5.29 13.68 11.40
CA ASP A 13 5.29 15.14 11.44
C ASP A 13 4.21 15.74 10.52
N SER A 14 3.89 15.04 9.43
CA SER A 14 2.81 15.45 8.52
C SER A 14 1.44 15.32 9.17
N TYR A 15 1.21 14.26 9.96
CA TYR A 15 -0.04 14.10 10.68
C TYR A 15 -0.18 15.12 11.81
N LYS A 16 0.88 15.38 12.57
CA LYS A 16 0.89 16.44 13.58
C LYS A 16 0.55 17.79 12.95
N ARG A 17 1.21 18.15 11.85
CA ARG A 17 0.89 19.38 11.12
C ARG A 17 -0.56 19.44 10.62
N TYR A 18 -1.11 18.29 10.20
CA TYR A 18 -2.51 18.19 9.80
C TYR A 18 -3.47 18.48 10.97
N GLU A 19 -3.23 17.89 12.13
CA GLU A 19 -4.03 18.13 13.33
C GLU A 19 -3.87 19.58 13.84
N GLU A 20 -2.65 20.11 13.85
CA GLU A 20 -2.35 21.51 14.22
C GLU A 20 -3.08 22.51 13.32
N LYS A 21 -3.29 22.18 12.06
CA LYS A 21 -4.08 22.99 11.11
C LYS A 21 -5.61 22.81 11.27
N GLY A 22 -6.06 22.04 12.24
CA GLY A 22 -7.47 21.80 12.51
C GLY A 22 -8.06 20.57 11.83
N GLY A 23 -7.22 19.68 11.30
CA GLY A 23 -7.59 18.37 10.81
C GLY A 23 -8.65 18.36 9.70
N TRP A 24 -9.53 17.38 9.75
CA TRP A 24 -10.52 17.14 8.71
C TRP A 24 -11.53 18.30 8.54
N GLU A 25 -11.92 18.96 9.61
CA GLU A 25 -12.87 20.06 9.54
C GLU A 25 -12.26 21.28 8.84
N ALA A 26 -11.01 21.61 9.16
CA ALA A 26 -10.32 22.70 8.48
C ALA A 26 -10.05 22.38 6.99
N TYR A 27 -9.75 21.13 6.66
CA TYR A 27 -9.64 20.68 5.27
C TYR A 27 -10.95 20.86 4.50
N LYS A 28 -12.08 20.41 5.06
CA LYS A 28 -13.40 20.59 4.41
C LYS A 28 -13.72 22.06 4.18
N LYS A 29 -13.42 22.89 5.17
CA LYS A 29 -13.60 24.33 5.06
C LYS A 29 -12.74 24.93 3.97
N ALA A 30 -11.42 24.67 3.99
CA ALA A 30 -10.48 25.18 3.01
C ALA A 30 -10.87 24.77 1.57
N ARG A 31 -11.31 23.52 1.39
CA ARG A 31 -11.82 23.01 0.10
C ARG A 31 -13.06 23.75 -0.40
N LYS A 32 -13.91 24.18 0.52
CA LYS A 32 -15.14 24.91 0.18
C LYS A 32 -14.87 26.39 -0.08
N ASP A 33 -13.89 26.97 0.63
CA ASP A 33 -13.62 28.40 0.58
C ASP A 33 -12.97 28.81 -0.76
N SER A 34 -11.86 28.20 -1.14
CA SER A 34 -11.21 28.46 -2.42
C SER A 34 -10.05 27.50 -2.72
N PRO A 35 -9.60 27.41 -4.00
CA PRO A 35 -8.39 26.70 -4.36
C PRO A 35 -7.13 27.21 -3.63
N ALA A 36 -7.04 28.52 -3.37
CA ALA A 36 -5.92 29.10 -2.65
C ALA A 36 -5.90 28.67 -1.18
N ALA A 37 -7.06 28.69 -0.51
CA ALA A 37 -7.20 28.21 0.87
C ALA A 37 -6.88 26.73 0.98
N LEU A 38 -7.32 25.92 0.02
CA LEU A 38 -6.99 24.50 -0.04
C LEU A 38 -5.48 24.27 -0.20
N ASN A 39 -4.83 24.99 -1.11
CA ASN A 39 -3.40 24.87 -1.33
C ASN A 39 -2.60 25.26 -0.07
N GLU A 40 -3.01 26.31 0.63
CA GLU A 40 -2.36 26.72 1.88
C GLU A 40 -2.55 25.67 2.99
N PHE A 41 -3.76 25.14 3.13
CA PHE A 41 -4.00 24.03 4.06
C PHE A 41 -3.13 22.82 3.73
N MET A 42 -3.04 22.45 2.44
CA MET A 42 -2.29 21.29 1.96
C MET A 42 -0.78 21.45 2.06
N ARG A 43 -0.28 22.66 2.31
CA ARG A 43 1.16 22.91 2.43
C ARG A 43 1.73 22.15 3.65
N GLY A 44 2.63 21.21 3.39
CA GLY A 44 3.26 20.35 4.38
C GLY A 44 2.43 19.15 4.85
N VAL A 45 1.18 18.99 4.35
CA VAL A 45 0.34 17.82 4.65
C VAL A 45 -0.28 17.18 3.42
N GLY A 46 -0.09 17.82 2.26
CA GLY A 46 -0.81 17.47 1.03
C GLY A 46 -0.56 16.05 0.53
N SER A 47 0.67 15.58 0.59
CA SER A 47 1.01 14.23 0.14
C SER A 47 0.29 13.17 0.97
N LEU A 48 0.35 13.30 2.29
CA LEU A 48 -0.29 12.39 3.23
C LEU A 48 -1.79 12.26 2.97
N MET A 49 -2.47 13.42 2.88
CA MET A 49 -3.92 13.42 2.64
C MET A 49 -4.30 12.84 1.29
N ARG A 50 -3.55 13.13 0.24
CA ARG A 50 -3.81 12.53 -1.08
C ARG A 50 -3.68 11.03 -1.03
N TYR A 51 -2.63 10.55 -0.39
CA TYR A 51 -2.37 9.13 -0.30
C TYR A 51 -3.48 8.42 0.48
N GLU A 52 -3.88 8.95 1.63
CA GLU A 52 -5.01 8.39 2.35
C GLU A 52 -6.31 8.39 1.54
N MET A 53 -6.62 9.51 0.88
CA MET A 53 -7.81 9.57 0.03
C MET A 53 -7.78 8.50 -1.06
N TRP A 54 -6.62 8.20 -1.64
CA TRP A 54 -6.48 7.15 -2.63
C TRP A 54 -6.67 5.76 -2.02
N VAL A 55 -6.03 5.51 -0.88
CA VAL A 55 -6.18 4.24 -0.15
C VAL A 55 -7.65 4.02 0.21
N GLN A 56 -8.31 4.98 0.84
CA GLN A 56 -9.71 4.85 1.26
C GLN A 56 -10.65 4.65 0.06
N ARG A 57 -10.46 5.38 -1.01
CA ARG A 57 -11.26 5.22 -2.23
C ARG A 57 -11.02 3.88 -2.92
N GLY A 58 -9.76 3.44 -2.97
CA GLY A 58 -9.41 2.12 -3.49
C GLY A 58 -10.12 1.01 -2.73
N LEU A 59 -10.08 1.09 -1.40
CA LEU A 59 -10.76 0.13 -0.54
C LEU A 59 -12.29 0.18 -0.69
N ASP A 60 -12.87 1.36 -0.76
CA ASP A 60 -14.32 1.53 -0.97
C ASP A 60 -14.75 0.93 -2.33
N ASN A 61 -13.98 1.19 -3.38
CA ASN A 61 -14.26 0.62 -4.70
C ASN A 61 -14.15 -0.91 -4.70
N ALA A 62 -13.11 -1.46 -4.11
CA ALA A 62 -12.92 -2.90 -4.04
C ALA A 62 -14.02 -3.59 -3.21
N ASP A 63 -14.48 -2.97 -2.13
CA ASP A 63 -15.59 -3.48 -1.31
C ASP A 63 -16.94 -3.46 -2.05
N VAL A 64 -17.16 -2.46 -2.91
CA VAL A 64 -18.38 -2.39 -3.75
C VAL A 64 -18.31 -3.38 -4.91
N ILE A 65 -17.19 -3.46 -5.61
CA ILE A 65 -17.02 -4.31 -6.81
C ILE A 65 -16.94 -5.78 -6.43
N ARG A 66 -16.25 -6.11 -5.34
CA ARG A 66 -16.02 -7.48 -4.82
C ARG A 66 -15.52 -8.44 -5.90
N PRO A 67 -14.35 -8.20 -6.46
CA PRO A 67 -13.81 -9.06 -7.50
C PRO A 67 -13.63 -10.50 -6.97
N GLN A 68 -14.06 -11.48 -7.78
CA GLN A 68 -14.05 -12.90 -7.39
C GLN A 68 -12.66 -13.52 -7.51
N ILE A 69 -11.85 -13.02 -8.44
CA ILE A 69 -10.48 -13.46 -8.69
C ILE A 69 -9.62 -12.23 -8.86
N ASN A 70 -8.49 -12.21 -8.17
CA ASN A 70 -7.49 -11.16 -8.21
C ASN A 70 -6.18 -11.79 -8.62
N ILE A 71 -5.47 -11.17 -9.57
CA ILE A 71 -4.23 -11.72 -10.11
C ILE A 71 -3.20 -10.60 -10.17
N ILE A 72 -2.02 -10.88 -9.62
CA ILE A 72 -0.82 -10.09 -9.83
C ILE A 72 0.08 -10.86 -10.79
N GLU A 73 0.36 -10.26 -11.93
CA GLU A 73 1.41 -10.70 -12.84
C GLU A 73 2.70 -9.99 -12.46
N GLY A 74 3.72 -10.74 -12.10
CA GLY A 74 5.02 -10.27 -11.68
C GLY A 74 6.14 -11.01 -12.43
N ILE A 75 6.05 -11.13 -13.75
CA ILE A 75 7.13 -11.73 -14.56
C ILE A 75 8.33 -10.79 -14.51
N ILE A 76 8.11 -9.51 -14.78
CA ILE A 76 9.12 -8.46 -14.65
C ILE A 76 8.65 -7.45 -13.62
N GLY A 77 9.41 -7.26 -12.56
CA GLY A 77 9.19 -6.21 -11.57
C GLY A 77 10.08 -5.00 -11.85
N LEU A 78 9.51 -3.80 -11.80
CA LEU A 78 10.25 -2.55 -11.92
C LEU A 78 10.60 -2.03 -10.52
N ASP A 79 11.88 -1.80 -10.28
CA ASP A 79 12.37 -1.13 -9.08
C ASP A 79 12.70 0.32 -9.40
N GLY A 80 11.86 1.23 -8.95
CA GLY A 80 12.04 2.67 -9.13
C GLY A 80 10.89 3.35 -9.85
N GLU A 81 11.15 4.51 -10.42
CA GLU A 81 10.13 5.39 -10.99
C GLU A 81 9.91 5.12 -12.48
N GLU A 82 8.76 4.59 -12.83
CA GLU A 82 8.40 4.28 -14.22
C GLU A 82 8.17 5.52 -15.11
N LEU A 83 7.74 6.61 -14.48
CA LEU A 83 7.34 7.85 -15.18
C LEU A 83 8.49 8.84 -15.41
N ASN A 84 9.67 8.56 -14.90
CA ASN A 84 10.80 9.45 -15.09
C ASN A 84 11.47 9.21 -16.43
N ARG A 85 11.60 10.28 -17.22
CA ARG A 85 12.29 10.26 -18.54
C ARG A 85 13.73 9.75 -18.45
N ASP A 86 14.35 9.84 -17.29
CA ASP A 86 15.74 9.45 -17.06
C ASP A 86 15.90 7.96 -16.70
N LYS A 87 14.80 7.15 -16.76
CA LYS A 87 14.81 5.71 -16.47
C LYS A 87 15.57 5.37 -15.18
N ILE A 88 15.13 5.94 -14.06
CA ILE A 88 15.75 5.66 -12.75
C ILE A 88 15.35 4.26 -12.23
N GLY A 89 14.45 3.58 -12.91
CA GLY A 89 14.02 2.23 -12.56
C GLY A 89 14.90 1.14 -13.18
N GLU A 90 15.02 0.02 -12.48
CA GLU A 90 15.71 -1.18 -12.93
C GLU A 90 14.72 -2.34 -13.03
N ASP A 91 14.73 -3.02 -14.17
CA ASP A 91 13.88 -4.18 -14.42
C ASP A 91 14.48 -5.43 -13.76
N HIS A 92 13.67 -6.16 -12.99
CA HIS A 92 14.05 -7.42 -12.36
C HIS A 92 13.14 -8.56 -12.82
N LEU A 93 13.73 -9.66 -13.25
CA LEU A 93 13.00 -10.88 -13.56
C LEU A 93 12.59 -11.57 -12.26
N VAL A 94 11.34 -11.37 -11.86
CA VAL A 94 10.75 -11.98 -10.64
C VAL A 94 10.11 -13.32 -10.96
N ASN A 95 9.45 -13.41 -12.12
CA ASN A 95 8.89 -14.64 -12.69
C ASN A 95 7.86 -15.32 -11.76
N ILE A 96 6.90 -14.55 -11.26
CA ILE A 96 5.84 -15.01 -10.37
C ILE A 96 4.47 -14.58 -10.87
N VAL A 97 3.47 -15.41 -10.59
CA VAL A 97 2.06 -15.05 -10.66
C VAL A 97 1.41 -15.37 -9.33
N ILE A 98 0.67 -14.42 -8.78
CA ILE A 98 -0.06 -14.57 -7.53
C ILE A 98 -1.55 -14.42 -7.84
N ALA A 99 -2.38 -15.35 -7.37
CA ALA A 99 -3.82 -15.29 -7.56
C ALA A 99 -4.57 -15.66 -6.28
N GLY A 100 -5.73 -15.05 -6.06
CA GLY A 100 -6.58 -15.36 -4.91
C GLY A 100 -7.95 -14.68 -4.98
N CYS A 101 -8.82 -15.03 -4.05
CA CYS A 101 -10.19 -14.49 -3.97
C CYS A 101 -10.24 -13.14 -3.25
N SER A 102 -9.35 -12.89 -2.29
CA SER A 102 -9.26 -11.63 -1.55
C SER A 102 -8.23 -10.71 -2.22
N PRO A 103 -8.62 -9.52 -2.74
CA PRO A 103 -7.66 -8.58 -3.31
C PRO A 103 -6.61 -8.13 -2.29
N TYR A 104 -7.02 -7.97 -1.04
CA TYR A 104 -6.16 -7.48 0.04
C TYR A 104 -5.09 -8.48 0.45
N GLU A 105 -5.43 -9.78 0.47
CA GLU A 105 -4.49 -10.86 0.79
C GLU A 105 -3.54 -11.12 -0.39
N VAL A 106 -4.04 -11.03 -1.62
CA VAL A 106 -3.20 -11.08 -2.83
C VAL A 106 -2.17 -9.93 -2.82
N ASP A 107 -2.60 -8.71 -2.48
CA ASP A 107 -1.70 -7.56 -2.34
C ASP A 107 -0.73 -7.74 -1.16
N ALA A 108 -1.16 -8.32 -0.04
CA ALA A 108 -0.27 -8.59 1.09
C ALA A 108 0.84 -9.60 0.70
N VAL A 109 0.50 -10.66 -0.02
CA VAL A 109 1.49 -11.62 -0.53
C VAL A 109 2.41 -10.95 -1.55
N GLY A 110 1.87 -10.12 -2.45
CA GLY A 110 2.64 -9.33 -3.41
C GLY A 110 3.65 -8.40 -2.72
N ASN A 111 3.21 -7.64 -1.73
CA ASN A 111 4.08 -6.78 -0.92
C ASN A 111 5.20 -7.57 -0.22
N TYR A 112 4.87 -8.74 0.33
CA TYR A 112 5.87 -9.61 0.94
C TYR A 112 6.93 -10.08 -0.07
N VAL A 113 6.49 -10.52 -1.26
CA VAL A 113 7.39 -10.91 -2.36
C VAL A 113 8.32 -9.76 -2.74
N MET A 114 7.80 -8.54 -2.80
CA MET A 114 8.58 -7.33 -3.09
C MET A 114 9.48 -6.87 -1.94
N GLY A 115 9.51 -7.60 -0.82
CA GLY A 115 10.39 -7.32 0.31
C GLY A 115 9.82 -6.36 1.35
N HIS A 116 8.58 -5.90 1.20
CA HIS A 116 7.89 -5.08 2.19
C HIS A 116 7.29 -5.93 3.32
N ASP A 117 7.07 -5.32 4.48
CA ASP A 117 6.17 -5.87 5.48
C ASP A 117 4.74 -5.39 5.15
N PRO A 118 3.80 -6.31 4.81
CA PRO A 118 2.45 -5.91 4.48
C PRO A 118 1.71 -5.19 5.62
N GLN A 119 2.15 -5.37 6.85
CA GLN A 119 1.59 -4.68 8.01
C GLN A 119 2.04 -3.21 8.09
N GLU A 120 3.13 -2.84 7.42
CA GLU A 120 3.61 -1.45 7.31
C GLU A 120 3.00 -0.71 6.13
N ILE A 121 2.43 -1.43 5.14
CA ILE A 121 1.79 -0.83 3.98
C ILE A 121 0.37 -0.37 4.35
N TRP A 122 0.08 0.90 4.13
CA TRP A 122 -1.20 1.50 4.53
C TRP A 122 -2.42 0.82 3.91
N TYR A 123 -2.35 0.49 2.64
CA TYR A 123 -3.46 -0.14 1.94
C TYR A 123 -3.86 -1.45 2.60
N THR A 124 -2.93 -2.38 2.77
CA THR A 124 -3.19 -3.70 3.38
C THR A 124 -3.54 -3.58 4.85
N ARG A 125 -2.87 -2.70 5.59
CA ARG A 125 -3.15 -2.46 7.00
C ARG A 125 -4.53 -1.87 7.24
N ILE A 126 -4.93 -0.83 6.49
CA ILE A 126 -6.25 -0.21 6.62
C ILE A 126 -7.34 -1.20 6.18
N ALA A 127 -7.08 -2.01 5.14
CA ALA A 127 -7.99 -3.07 4.73
C ALA A 127 -8.26 -4.07 5.88
N LYS A 128 -7.21 -4.51 6.56
CA LYS A 128 -7.34 -5.37 7.75
C LYS A 128 -8.13 -4.71 8.87
N GLU A 129 -7.88 -3.43 9.15
CA GLU A 129 -8.62 -2.68 10.19
C GLU A 129 -10.10 -2.53 9.88
N ARG A 130 -10.42 -2.44 8.60
CA ARG A 130 -11.80 -2.41 8.11
C ARG A 130 -12.45 -3.79 8.04
N GLY A 131 -11.71 -4.87 8.38
CA GLY A 131 -12.19 -6.25 8.30
C GLY A 131 -12.37 -6.77 6.88
N LEU A 132 -11.67 -6.20 5.90
CA LEU A 132 -11.77 -6.56 4.49
C LEU A 132 -10.83 -7.71 4.09
N GLY A 133 -9.75 -7.93 4.84
CA GLY A 133 -8.78 -9.00 4.59
C GLY A 133 -7.68 -9.03 5.65
N GLU A 134 -6.74 -9.94 5.52
CA GLU A 134 -5.60 -10.12 6.41
C GLU A 134 -4.33 -9.52 5.78
N CYS A 135 -3.45 -8.93 6.59
CA CYS A 135 -2.13 -8.44 6.17
C CYS A 135 -0.96 -9.05 6.97
N ASP A 136 -1.25 -9.84 7.99
CA ASP A 136 -0.23 -10.66 8.64
C ASP A 136 -0.01 -11.89 7.78
N ILE A 137 1.11 -11.92 7.08
CA ILE A 137 1.42 -12.95 6.09
C ILE A 137 1.42 -14.38 6.69
N ASN A 138 1.66 -14.51 8.00
CA ASN A 138 1.63 -15.81 8.67
C ASN A 138 0.20 -16.33 8.94
N LYS A 139 -0.81 -15.50 8.68
CA LYS A 139 -2.23 -15.84 8.85
C LYS A 139 -2.96 -15.98 7.52
N ILE A 140 -2.26 -15.80 6.41
CA ILE A 140 -2.80 -15.98 5.07
C ILE A 140 -2.46 -17.40 4.61
N ASP A 141 -3.48 -18.15 4.19
CA ASP A 141 -3.29 -19.47 3.60
C ASP A 141 -2.74 -19.32 2.18
N VAL A 142 -1.47 -19.66 2.01
CA VAL A 142 -0.77 -19.58 0.72
C VAL A 142 -0.45 -20.97 0.20
N TYR A 143 -0.70 -21.20 -1.09
CA TYR A 143 -0.46 -22.46 -1.77
C TYR A 143 0.48 -22.25 -2.96
N LYS A 144 1.29 -23.24 -3.24
CA LYS A 144 2.14 -23.29 -4.43
C LYS A 144 1.56 -24.29 -5.43
N ILE A 145 1.50 -23.90 -6.69
CA ILE A 145 1.22 -24.80 -7.80
C ILE A 145 2.53 -25.36 -8.30
N LEU A 146 2.66 -26.70 -8.32
CA LEU A 146 3.84 -27.39 -8.82
C LEU A 146 3.74 -27.59 -10.35
N ASP A 147 4.88 -27.93 -10.98
CA ASP A 147 4.96 -28.12 -12.44
C ASP A 147 4.04 -29.26 -12.95
N ASN A 148 3.71 -30.22 -12.11
CA ASN A 148 2.76 -31.29 -12.43
C ASN A 148 1.29 -30.88 -12.21
N GLY A 149 1.03 -29.64 -11.78
CA GLY A 149 -0.29 -29.11 -11.49
C GLY A 149 -0.80 -29.35 -10.08
N ASP A 150 -0.06 -30.05 -9.22
CA ASP A 150 -0.46 -30.24 -7.83
C ASP A 150 -0.43 -28.93 -7.05
N ILE A 151 -1.42 -28.75 -6.16
CA ILE A 151 -1.52 -27.59 -5.27
C ILE A 151 -1.11 -28.03 -3.87
N VAL A 152 -0.04 -27.44 -3.35
CA VAL A 152 0.51 -27.78 -2.05
C VAL A 152 0.56 -26.54 -1.13
N PRO A 153 0.19 -26.68 0.16
CA PRO A 153 0.26 -25.57 1.09
C PRO A 153 1.72 -25.18 1.37
N ILE A 154 1.96 -23.88 1.44
CA ILE A 154 3.23 -23.33 1.94
C ILE A 154 3.12 -23.30 3.46
N LYS A 155 3.89 -24.16 4.14
CA LYS A 155 3.84 -24.28 5.60
C LYS A 155 4.62 -23.19 6.32
N ASN A 156 5.66 -22.69 5.68
CA ASN A 156 6.49 -21.62 6.20
C ASN A 156 6.62 -20.53 5.13
N ILE A 157 6.18 -19.33 5.46
CA ILE A 157 6.19 -18.21 4.53
C ILE A 157 7.60 -17.88 4.01
N SER A 158 8.65 -18.23 4.74
CA SER A 158 10.04 -18.09 4.28
C SER A 158 10.39 -18.94 3.06
N GLU A 159 9.55 -19.91 2.68
CA GLU A 159 9.68 -20.67 1.42
C GLU A 159 9.37 -19.81 0.19
N ILE A 160 8.64 -18.72 0.37
CA ILE A 160 8.37 -17.76 -0.71
C ILE A 160 9.61 -16.89 -0.91
N LYS A 161 10.15 -16.94 -2.11
CA LYS A 161 11.29 -16.10 -2.47
C LYS A 161 10.90 -14.63 -2.44
N ARG A 162 11.67 -13.83 -1.73
CA ARG A 162 11.50 -12.37 -1.67
C ARG A 162 12.47 -11.70 -2.63
N TYR A 163 11.98 -10.63 -3.24
CA TYR A 163 12.74 -9.75 -4.13
C TYR A 163 12.70 -8.34 -3.55
N PRO A 164 13.66 -7.94 -2.70
CA PRO A 164 13.65 -6.64 -2.04
C PRO A 164 13.93 -5.52 -3.04
N LEU A 165 12.91 -5.18 -3.82
CA LEU A 165 12.96 -4.11 -4.82
C LEU A 165 12.75 -2.75 -4.16
N GLY A 166 13.44 -1.71 -4.61
CA GLY A 166 13.19 -0.30 -4.31
C GLY A 166 13.36 0.19 -2.87
N LEU A 167 13.48 -0.70 -1.92
CA LEU A 167 13.54 -0.33 -0.50
C LEU A 167 14.72 0.58 -0.15
N ASN A 168 15.82 0.47 -0.88
CA ASN A 168 17.02 1.23 -0.58
C ASN A 168 16.97 2.67 -1.10
N TRP A 169 16.33 2.89 -2.25
CA TRP A 169 16.22 4.22 -2.85
C TRP A 169 15.30 5.13 -2.03
N ALA A 170 14.07 4.70 -1.80
CA ALA A 170 13.10 5.47 -1.02
C ALA A 170 13.57 5.73 0.42
N ARG A 171 14.29 4.78 1.01
CA ARG A 171 14.80 4.93 2.39
C ARG A 171 15.98 5.88 2.50
N LYS A 172 16.83 5.99 1.49
CA LYS A 172 18.04 6.84 1.55
C LYS A 172 17.73 8.30 1.27
N GLU A 173 16.85 8.58 0.30
CA GLU A 173 16.66 9.93 -0.19
C GLU A 173 15.49 10.67 0.49
N ASN A 174 14.54 9.96 1.03
CA ASN A 174 13.39 10.58 1.68
C ASN A 174 12.88 9.75 2.85
N PRO A 175 13.47 9.89 4.05
CA PRO A 175 13.06 9.15 5.22
C PRO A 175 11.59 9.35 5.60
N ASP A 176 10.99 10.48 5.24
CA ASP A 176 9.56 10.76 5.46
C ASP A 176 8.66 10.02 4.46
N GLN A 177 9.18 9.59 3.31
CA GLN A 177 8.44 8.75 2.36
C GLN A 177 8.36 7.29 2.79
N ARG A 178 9.07 6.85 3.81
CA ARG A 178 8.97 5.49 4.36
C ARG A 178 7.57 5.09 4.80
N LEU A 179 6.69 6.05 4.94
CA LEU A 179 5.31 5.87 5.36
C LEU A 179 4.33 5.70 4.20
N PHE A 180 4.80 5.80 2.97
CA PHE A 180 3.96 5.78 1.77
C PHE A 180 4.05 4.48 0.97
N TRP A 181 4.96 3.57 1.36
CA TRP A 181 5.17 2.28 0.69
C TRP A 181 4.85 1.12 1.60
#